data_8d6671910ae9ef809e624b144eb230ab
#
_entry.id   8d6671910ae9ef809e624b144eb230ab
#
_cell.length_a   1.000
_cell.length_b   1.000
_cell.length_c   1.000
_cell.angle_alpha   90.00
_cell.angle_beta   90.00
_cell.angle_gamma   90.00
#
_symmetry.space_group_name_H-M   'P 1'
#
loop_
_entity.id
_entity.type
_entity.pdbx_description
1 polymer ?
#
loop_
_entity_poly.entity_id
_entity_poly.type
_entity_poly.pdbx_seq_one_letter_code
_entity_poly.pdbx_strand_id
1 'polypeptide(L)'
;PYFRSYHHNELTFSMVYAYSEHFMLVLSHDEVVHGKGSMLGKMPGEDADKFANLRASYGYMMAHPGKKLLFMGQDLAEYDEWNENRSVEWELLDVPRHRGVARFVKKLNELYRSCPALHEKDTSWEGFEWINCINSNDCNLSWLRKSDREEETLLICVNFANVDRKNYAVGVPYPGKYTEILNSDDKQFGGGGRVNATVKEASKKEWDGREYSIRIRQAPLSFSIFAYAPYTEEEKQAMQKAEEERRRKRAEAAAARKKGKNRTAGKRTLKEELREQVEKADEAILAGKEKERPVKVTAKEKSAAKKAGGAKKGKKKA
;
A
#
# COMPACT_ATOMS: atom_id res chain seq x y z
N PRO A 1 8.97 -16.50 13.96
CA PRO A 1 8.55 -15.82 12.73
C PRO A 1 8.24 -16.78 11.59
N TYR A 2 9.03 -17.85 11.42
CA TYR A 2 8.90 -18.78 10.29
C TYR A 2 7.53 -19.48 10.23
N PHE A 3 6.95 -19.83 11.37
CA PHE A 3 5.65 -20.55 11.45
C PHE A 3 4.42 -19.64 11.57
N ARG A 4 4.58 -18.31 11.59
CA ARG A 4 3.46 -17.37 11.81
C ARG A 4 2.34 -17.51 10.78
N SER A 5 2.66 -17.81 9.54
CA SER A 5 1.66 -18.02 8.48
C SER A 5 0.71 -19.18 8.77
N TYR A 6 1.18 -20.22 9.47
CA TYR A 6 0.38 -21.38 9.86
C TYR A 6 -0.48 -21.14 11.11
N HIS A 7 -0.18 -20.09 11.88
CA HIS A 7 -0.86 -19.71 13.12
C HIS A 7 -1.63 -18.38 13.00
N HIS A 8 -1.87 -17.94 11.78
CA HIS A 8 -2.51 -16.64 11.51
C HIS A 8 -3.93 -16.56 12.09
N ASN A 9 -4.65 -17.66 12.07
CA ASN A 9 -6.00 -17.77 12.62
C ASN A 9 -6.05 -17.56 14.14
N GLU A 10 -4.98 -17.78 14.88
CA GLU A 10 -4.92 -17.53 16.32
C GLU A 10 -5.08 -16.04 16.65
N LEU A 11 -4.64 -15.14 15.73
CA LEU A 11 -4.84 -13.71 15.86
C LEU A 11 -6.29 -13.27 15.58
N THR A 12 -7.04 -14.05 14.80
CA THR A 12 -8.38 -13.66 14.36
C THR A 12 -9.50 -14.40 15.09
N PHE A 13 -9.18 -15.55 15.71
CA PHE A 13 -10.14 -16.45 16.33
C PHE A 13 -10.93 -15.79 17.47
N SER A 14 -10.31 -14.91 18.24
CA SER A 14 -10.98 -14.19 19.34
C SER A 14 -12.22 -13.42 18.89
N MET A 15 -12.27 -12.96 17.63
CA MET A 15 -13.42 -12.24 17.10
C MET A 15 -14.67 -13.11 16.92
N VAL A 16 -14.54 -14.45 16.94
CA VAL A 16 -15.68 -15.38 16.89
C VAL A 16 -16.58 -15.23 18.12
N TYR A 17 -15.99 -14.91 19.27
CA TYR A 17 -16.71 -14.80 20.55
C TYR A 17 -16.55 -13.43 21.25
N ALA A 18 -15.84 -12.47 20.64
CA ALA A 18 -15.48 -11.19 21.26
C ALA A 18 -16.68 -10.40 21.84
N TYR A 19 -17.89 -10.66 21.34
CA TYR A 19 -19.11 -9.95 21.74
C TYR A 19 -20.10 -10.82 22.53
N SER A 20 -19.74 -12.05 22.88
CA SER A 20 -20.58 -12.92 23.71
C SER A 20 -20.61 -12.46 25.16
N GLU A 21 -19.54 -11.80 25.62
CA GLU A 21 -19.38 -11.26 26.97
C GLU A 21 -18.56 -9.95 26.93
N HIS A 22 -18.46 -9.27 28.08
CA HIS A 22 -17.63 -8.09 28.25
C HIS A 22 -16.20 -8.48 28.63
N PHE A 23 -15.39 -8.84 27.65
CA PHE A 23 -14.03 -9.32 27.85
C PHE A 23 -13.06 -8.21 28.25
N MET A 24 -12.10 -8.60 29.10
CA MET A 24 -10.86 -7.89 29.32
C MET A 24 -9.73 -8.66 28.63
N LEU A 25 -8.97 -7.99 27.79
CA LEU A 25 -7.77 -8.54 27.15
C LEU A 25 -6.63 -8.47 28.14
N VAL A 26 -6.28 -9.64 28.68
CA VAL A 26 -5.44 -9.74 29.87
C VAL A 26 -4.04 -10.20 29.49
N LEU A 27 -3.04 -9.35 29.67
CA LEU A 27 -1.64 -9.75 29.86
C LEU A 27 -1.33 -9.65 31.35
N SER A 28 -1.87 -10.59 32.16
CA SER A 28 -1.77 -10.60 33.61
C SER A 28 -0.44 -11.18 34.12
N HIS A 29 -0.32 -11.34 35.44
CA HIS A 29 0.79 -12.05 36.06
C HIS A 29 0.97 -13.48 35.50
N ASP A 30 -0.12 -14.15 35.14
CA ASP A 30 -0.07 -15.51 34.57
C ASP A 30 0.79 -15.63 33.31
N GLU A 31 0.98 -14.53 32.60
CA GLU A 31 1.84 -14.51 31.42
C GLU A 31 3.34 -14.36 31.74
N VAL A 32 3.68 -13.92 32.93
CA VAL A 32 5.05 -13.50 33.28
C VAL A 32 5.57 -14.05 34.62
N VAL A 33 4.83 -14.98 35.25
CA VAL A 33 5.25 -15.66 36.47
C VAL A 33 6.42 -16.62 36.23
N HIS A 34 7.01 -17.10 37.33
CA HIS A 34 8.17 -17.98 37.34
C HIS A 34 8.07 -19.14 36.35
N GLY A 35 9.08 -19.31 35.52
CA GLY A 35 9.17 -20.33 34.47
C GLY A 35 8.48 -19.98 33.16
N LYS A 36 7.77 -18.84 33.07
CA LYS A 36 7.07 -18.42 31.82
C LYS A 36 7.85 -17.36 31.01
N GLY A 37 8.84 -16.70 31.61
CA GLY A 37 9.59 -15.62 31.01
C GLY A 37 8.82 -14.31 30.90
N SER A 38 9.52 -13.23 30.61
CA SER A 38 8.88 -11.91 30.40
C SER A 38 8.20 -11.82 29.02
N MET A 39 7.32 -10.84 28.84
CA MET A 39 6.71 -10.58 27.53
C MET A 39 7.76 -10.27 26.46
N LEU A 40 8.82 -9.51 26.80
CA LEU A 40 9.94 -9.28 25.89
C LEU A 40 10.72 -10.56 25.61
N GLY A 41 10.98 -11.37 26.63
CA GLY A 41 11.71 -12.64 26.52
C GLY A 41 11.04 -13.64 25.59
N LYS A 42 9.69 -13.65 25.54
CA LYS A 42 8.89 -14.51 24.64
C LYS A 42 8.96 -14.08 23.18
N MET A 43 9.35 -12.83 22.88
CA MET A 43 9.41 -12.36 21.51
C MET A 43 10.57 -13.01 20.77
N PRO A 44 10.37 -13.51 19.55
CA PRO A 44 11.41 -14.14 18.76
C PRO A 44 12.33 -13.10 18.08
N GLY A 45 13.52 -13.55 17.73
CA GLY A 45 14.50 -12.77 16.98
C GLY A 45 15.57 -12.13 17.88
N GLU A 46 16.38 -11.27 17.26
CA GLU A 46 17.36 -10.44 17.97
C GLU A 46 16.66 -9.32 18.75
N ASP A 47 17.38 -8.65 19.63
CA ASP A 47 16.82 -7.60 20.50
C ASP A 47 15.96 -6.58 19.73
N ALA A 48 16.44 -6.09 18.60
CA ALA A 48 15.68 -5.14 17.79
C ALA A 48 14.33 -5.70 17.34
N ASP A 49 14.29 -6.96 16.94
CA ASP A 49 13.09 -7.68 16.53
C ASP A 49 12.16 -7.94 17.72
N LYS A 50 12.74 -8.30 18.89
CA LYS A 50 11.95 -8.51 20.12
C LYS A 50 11.21 -7.25 20.52
N PHE A 51 11.87 -6.10 20.56
CA PHE A 51 11.25 -4.81 20.89
C PHE A 51 10.22 -4.39 19.83
N ALA A 52 10.47 -4.63 18.54
CA ALA A 52 9.53 -4.35 17.48
C ALA A 52 8.27 -5.23 17.59
N ASN A 53 8.43 -6.55 17.81
CA ASN A 53 7.34 -7.49 18.03
C ASN A 53 6.50 -7.10 19.27
N LEU A 54 7.16 -6.74 20.37
CA LEU A 54 6.47 -6.34 21.61
C LEU A 54 5.60 -5.11 21.37
N ARG A 55 6.12 -4.07 20.70
CA ARG A 55 5.32 -2.89 20.35
C ARG A 55 4.17 -3.26 19.41
N ALA A 56 4.41 -4.10 18.41
CA ALA A 56 3.34 -4.55 17.50
C ALA A 56 2.24 -5.32 18.22
N SER A 57 2.59 -6.22 19.17
CA SER A 57 1.62 -6.98 19.96
C SER A 57 0.81 -6.10 20.92
N TYR A 58 1.46 -5.11 21.57
CA TYR A 58 0.73 -4.16 22.41
C TYR A 58 -0.20 -3.26 21.59
N GLY A 59 0.23 -2.81 20.41
CA GLY A 59 -0.64 -2.08 19.48
C GLY A 59 -1.84 -2.90 19.06
N TYR A 60 -1.62 -4.17 18.69
CA TYR A 60 -2.69 -5.11 18.33
C TYR A 60 -3.71 -5.25 19.48
N MET A 61 -3.23 -5.54 20.69
CA MET A 61 -4.10 -5.66 21.87
C MET A 61 -4.91 -4.38 22.12
N MET A 62 -4.25 -3.21 22.06
CA MET A 62 -4.90 -1.92 22.33
C MET A 62 -5.95 -1.55 21.29
N ALA A 63 -5.81 -1.97 20.05
CA ALA A 63 -6.78 -1.72 18.99
C ALA A 63 -7.82 -2.84 18.81
N HIS A 64 -7.66 -3.98 19.47
CA HIS A 64 -8.65 -5.06 19.50
C HIS A 64 -9.84 -4.67 20.39
N PRO A 65 -11.10 -5.08 20.12
CA PRO A 65 -12.22 -4.88 21.04
C PRO A 65 -12.00 -5.49 22.42
N GLY A 66 -12.58 -4.89 23.46
CA GLY A 66 -12.48 -5.33 24.85
C GLY A 66 -11.56 -4.41 25.68
N LYS A 67 -11.64 -4.51 27.01
CA LYS A 67 -10.82 -3.71 27.94
C LYS A 67 -9.39 -4.24 28.02
N LYS A 68 -8.44 -3.39 28.41
CA LYS A 68 -7.01 -3.65 28.34
C LYS A 68 -6.39 -3.82 29.72
N LEU A 69 -5.45 -4.75 29.84
CA LEU A 69 -4.62 -4.88 31.04
C LEU A 69 -3.20 -5.24 30.64
N LEU A 70 -2.24 -4.46 31.12
CA LEU A 70 -0.82 -4.80 31.19
C LEU A 70 -0.45 -4.95 32.66
N PHE A 71 0.28 -6.00 33.02
CA PHE A 71 0.74 -6.24 34.36
C PHE A 71 2.08 -5.51 34.63
N MET A 72 2.45 -5.37 35.90
CA MET A 72 3.62 -4.64 36.40
C MET A 72 4.89 -4.90 35.57
N GLY A 73 5.58 -3.82 35.18
CA GLY A 73 6.83 -3.87 34.42
C GLY A 73 6.70 -4.19 32.94
N GLN A 74 5.54 -4.66 32.47
CA GLN A 74 5.36 -4.98 31.05
C GLN A 74 5.45 -3.74 30.14
N ASP A 75 5.02 -2.59 30.63
CA ASP A 75 5.15 -1.30 29.92
C ASP A 75 6.58 -0.76 29.88
N LEU A 76 7.48 -1.29 30.71
CA LEU A 76 8.93 -1.06 30.67
C LEU A 76 9.68 -2.09 29.83
N ALA A 77 8.99 -3.16 29.41
CA ALA A 77 9.58 -4.28 28.67
C ALA A 77 10.71 -4.98 29.44
N GLU A 78 10.48 -5.30 30.72
CA GLU A 78 11.44 -6.01 31.54
C GLU A 78 11.92 -7.29 30.85
N TYR A 79 13.21 -7.62 31.04
CA TYR A 79 13.78 -8.88 30.53
C TYR A 79 13.45 -10.07 31.41
N ASP A 80 13.43 -9.80 32.72
CA ASP A 80 13.15 -10.83 33.73
C ASP A 80 11.64 -11.07 33.86
N GLU A 81 11.29 -12.27 34.29
CA GLU A 81 9.93 -12.58 34.74
C GLU A 81 9.58 -11.80 36.01
N TRP A 82 8.28 -11.57 36.16
CA TRP A 82 7.79 -10.91 37.37
C TRP A 82 8.16 -11.69 38.64
N ASN A 83 8.60 -10.96 39.65
CA ASN A 83 9.00 -11.49 40.95
C ASN A 83 8.45 -10.60 42.03
N GLU A 84 7.60 -11.15 42.91
CA GLU A 84 6.96 -10.45 44.00
C GLU A 84 7.94 -9.94 45.09
N ASN A 85 9.17 -10.47 45.10
CA ASN A 85 10.20 -10.06 46.03
C ASN A 85 11.08 -8.90 45.54
N ARG A 86 10.81 -8.39 44.32
CA ARG A 86 11.56 -7.27 43.72
C ARG A 86 10.61 -6.15 43.31
N SER A 87 11.13 -4.94 43.34
CA SER A 87 10.47 -3.80 42.71
C SER A 87 10.54 -3.91 41.20
N VAL A 88 9.63 -3.21 40.50
CA VAL A 88 9.74 -2.96 39.06
C VAL A 88 11.09 -2.27 38.76
N GLU A 89 11.73 -2.67 37.69
CA GLU A 89 13.07 -2.19 37.29
C GLU A 89 12.99 -0.79 36.66
N TRP A 90 12.72 0.24 37.49
CA TRP A 90 12.52 1.63 37.03
C TRP A 90 13.74 2.22 36.31
N GLU A 91 14.95 1.75 36.59
CA GLU A 91 16.20 2.11 35.92
C GLU A 91 16.20 1.79 34.42
N LEU A 92 15.35 0.87 33.93
CA LEU A 92 15.17 0.60 32.52
C LEU A 92 14.69 1.83 31.73
N LEU A 93 14.08 2.79 32.40
CA LEU A 93 13.71 4.07 31.76
C LEU A 93 14.92 4.90 31.30
N ASP A 94 16.11 4.64 31.84
CA ASP A 94 17.35 5.26 31.36
C ASP A 94 17.88 4.61 30.10
N VAL A 95 17.43 3.39 29.79
CA VAL A 95 17.81 2.65 28.60
C VAL A 95 16.88 3.04 27.41
N PRO A 96 17.42 3.56 26.30
CA PRO A 96 16.61 4.12 25.21
C PRO A 96 15.55 3.19 24.64
N ARG A 97 15.81 1.88 24.52
CA ARG A 97 14.87 0.90 23.97
C ARG A 97 13.66 0.69 24.89
N HIS A 98 13.88 0.53 26.18
CA HIS A 98 12.84 0.37 27.20
C HIS A 98 12.00 1.64 27.34
N ARG A 99 12.67 2.79 27.42
CA ARG A 99 12.00 4.10 27.40
C ARG A 99 11.15 4.29 26.14
N GLY A 100 11.58 3.74 25.01
CA GLY A 100 10.82 3.73 23.75
C GLY A 100 9.50 2.97 23.89
N VAL A 101 9.51 1.79 24.52
CA VAL A 101 8.28 1.00 24.79
C VAL A 101 7.38 1.74 25.77
N ALA A 102 7.91 2.29 26.86
CA ALA A 102 7.12 3.05 27.82
C ALA A 102 6.41 4.25 27.16
N ARG A 103 7.11 4.98 26.28
CA ARG A 103 6.54 6.08 25.48
C ARG A 103 5.45 5.57 24.53
N PHE A 104 5.64 4.39 23.92
CA PHE A 104 4.68 3.79 23.03
C PHE A 104 3.40 3.41 23.78
N VAL A 105 3.51 2.74 24.93
CA VAL A 105 2.38 2.40 25.80
C VAL A 105 1.64 3.64 26.28
N LYS A 106 2.39 4.67 26.71
CA LYS A 106 1.81 5.97 27.06
C LYS A 106 0.99 6.55 25.91
N LYS A 107 1.54 6.53 24.68
CA LYS A 107 0.83 7.04 23.48
C LYS A 107 -0.39 6.21 23.13
N LEU A 108 -0.33 4.88 23.26
CA LEU A 108 -1.48 3.99 23.11
C LEU A 108 -2.60 4.34 24.10
N ASN A 109 -2.27 4.57 25.37
CA ASN A 109 -3.22 4.96 26.41
C ASN A 109 -3.85 6.35 26.15
N GLU A 110 -3.07 7.30 25.62
CA GLU A 110 -3.57 8.61 25.19
C GLU A 110 -4.59 8.45 24.07
N LEU A 111 -4.25 7.69 23.02
CA LEU A 111 -5.16 7.43 21.88
C LEU A 111 -6.39 6.65 22.31
N TYR A 112 -6.24 5.63 23.18
CA TYR A 112 -7.37 4.86 23.68
C TYR A 112 -8.40 5.75 24.38
N ARG A 113 -7.96 6.76 25.14
CA ARG A 113 -8.85 7.71 25.84
C ARG A 113 -9.42 8.79 24.92
N SER A 114 -8.67 9.22 23.92
CA SER A 114 -9.06 10.35 23.06
C SER A 114 -9.78 9.96 21.77
N CYS A 115 -9.70 8.69 21.35
CA CYS A 115 -10.35 8.21 20.13
C CYS A 115 -11.55 7.32 20.47
N PRO A 116 -12.78 7.84 20.34
CA PRO A 116 -14.02 7.09 20.66
C PRO A 116 -14.08 5.73 19.96
N ALA A 117 -13.61 5.63 18.72
CA ALA A 117 -13.59 4.39 17.97
C ALA A 117 -12.83 3.24 18.67
N LEU A 118 -11.91 3.53 19.60
CA LEU A 118 -11.16 2.49 20.32
C LEU A 118 -11.87 1.93 21.55
N HIS A 119 -12.94 2.60 22.05
CA HIS A 119 -13.57 2.19 23.31
C HIS A 119 -15.10 2.31 23.36
N GLU A 120 -15.74 3.15 22.52
CA GLU A 120 -17.16 3.45 22.59
C GLU A 120 -18.02 2.21 22.30
N LYS A 121 -17.63 1.44 21.29
CA LYS A 121 -18.32 0.22 20.85
C LYS A 121 -17.49 -1.05 21.08
N ASP A 122 -16.79 -1.14 22.20
CA ASP A 122 -15.93 -2.27 22.54
C ASP A 122 -16.69 -3.60 22.69
N THR A 123 -17.97 -3.53 22.99
CA THR A 123 -18.84 -4.68 23.26
C THR A 123 -19.88 -4.90 22.16
N SER A 124 -19.73 -4.25 21.01
CA SER A 124 -20.63 -4.35 19.87
C SER A 124 -19.85 -4.65 18.58
N TRP A 125 -20.38 -5.56 17.77
CA TRP A 125 -19.86 -5.86 16.44
C TRP A 125 -19.84 -4.62 15.52
N GLU A 126 -20.66 -3.60 15.78
CA GLU A 126 -20.66 -2.36 15.02
C GLU A 126 -19.35 -1.56 15.14
N GLY A 127 -18.62 -1.73 16.25
CA GLY A 127 -17.36 -1.05 16.52
C GLY A 127 -16.13 -1.63 15.81
N PHE A 128 -16.31 -2.74 15.09
CA PHE A 128 -15.20 -3.47 14.47
C PHE A 128 -15.58 -4.01 13.09
N GLU A 129 -14.64 -3.96 12.16
CA GLU A 129 -14.84 -4.55 10.84
C GLU A 129 -13.51 -5.00 10.25
N TRP A 130 -13.39 -6.27 9.88
CA TRP A 130 -12.23 -6.74 9.14
C TRP A 130 -12.15 -6.11 7.75
N ILE A 131 -10.97 -5.62 7.38
CA ILE A 131 -10.61 -5.29 6.00
C ILE A 131 -9.91 -6.49 5.37
N ASN A 132 -8.85 -6.99 6.01
CA ASN A 132 -8.19 -8.21 5.58
C ASN A 132 -7.70 -8.99 6.82
N CYS A 133 -8.23 -10.19 7.02
CA CYS A 133 -7.86 -11.11 8.09
C CYS A 133 -7.34 -12.45 7.57
N ILE A 134 -7.23 -12.64 6.26
CA ILE A 134 -6.90 -13.93 5.63
C ILE A 134 -5.51 -13.97 5.00
N ASN A 135 -4.76 -12.86 5.03
CA ASN A 135 -3.44 -12.77 4.40
C ASN A 135 -2.33 -13.40 5.28
N SER A 136 -2.45 -14.71 5.50
CA SER A 136 -1.49 -15.49 6.29
C SER A 136 -0.09 -15.50 5.69
N ASN A 137 0.04 -15.53 4.36
CA ASN A 137 1.33 -15.55 3.68
C ASN A 137 2.18 -14.31 3.98
N ASP A 138 1.54 -13.15 4.08
CA ASP A 138 2.22 -11.90 4.41
C ASP A 138 2.28 -11.64 5.92
N CYS A 139 1.59 -12.45 6.74
CA CYS A 139 1.39 -12.23 8.18
C CYS A 139 0.87 -10.81 8.47
N ASN A 140 -0.08 -10.34 7.66
CA ASN A 140 -0.67 -9.01 7.75
C ASN A 140 -2.14 -9.09 8.14
N LEU A 141 -2.56 -8.12 8.94
CA LEU A 141 -3.96 -7.90 9.29
C LEU A 141 -4.30 -6.42 9.09
N SER A 142 -5.53 -6.16 8.66
CA SER A 142 -6.09 -4.82 8.68
C SER A 142 -7.57 -4.85 9.04
N TRP A 143 -8.00 -3.87 9.83
CA TRP A 143 -9.38 -3.74 10.29
C TRP A 143 -9.73 -2.28 10.61
N LEU A 144 -11.01 -2.04 10.76
CA LEU A 144 -11.54 -0.75 11.20
C LEU A 144 -11.93 -0.82 12.67
N ARG A 145 -11.71 0.28 13.37
CA ARG A 145 -12.39 0.60 14.62
C ARG A 145 -13.32 1.76 14.35
N LYS A 146 -14.55 1.66 14.82
CA LYS A 146 -15.63 2.60 14.49
C LYS A 146 -16.32 3.11 15.77
N SER A 147 -16.73 4.36 15.75
CA SER A 147 -17.62 4.99 16.73
C SER A 147 -19.02 5.20 16.13
N ASP A 148 -19.82 6.03 16.74
CA ASP A 148 -21.10 6.48 16.17
C ASP A 148 -20.92 7.45 15.00
N ARG A 149 -19.74 8.06 14.87
CA ARG A 149 -19.41 9.04 13.83
C ARG A 149 -18.42 8.45 12.83
N GLU A 150 -18.78 8.51 11.54
CA GLU A 150 -17.96 7.96 10.46
C GLU A 150 -16.54 8.59 10.41
N GLU A 151 -16.46 9.91 10.63
CA GLU A 151 -15.20 10.66 10.61
C GLU A 151 -14.22 10.27 11.73
N GLU A 152 -14.68 9.56 12.75
CA GLU A 152 -13.83 9.02 13.82
C GLU A 152 -13.30 7.61 13.52
N THR A 153 -13.64 7.06 12.35
CA THR A 153 -13.16 5.74 11.94
C THR A 153 -11.65 5.68 11.91
N LEU A 154 -11.09 4.64 12.51
CA LEU A 154 -9.67 4.34 12.47
C LEU A 154 -9.42 3.10 11.61
N LEU A 155 -8.46 3.19 10.70
CA LEU A 155 -7.91 2.04 10.01
C LEU A 155 -6.67 1.56 10.77
N ILE A 156 -6.68 0.29 11.15
CA ILE A 156 -5.59 -0.37 11.85
C ILE A 156 -4.89 -1.31 10.88
N CYS A 157 -3.56 -1.28 10.88
CA CYS A 157 -2.74 -2.16 10.05
C CYS A 157 -1.61 -2.76 10.88
N VAL A 158 -1.41 -4.08 10.76
CA VAL A 158 -0.35 -4.81 11.45
C VAL A 158 0.45 -5.64 10.46
N ASN A 159 1.75 -5.59 10.59
CA ASN A 159 2.68 -6.45 9.87
C ASN A 159 3.51 -7.27 10.87
N PHE A 160 3.19 -8.54 11.02
CA PHE A 160 3.94 -9.46 11.87
C PHE A 160 5.07 -10.20 11.15
N ALA A 161 5.33 -9.87 9.85
CA ALA A 161 6.50 -10.35 9.15
C ALA A 161 7.68 -9.37 9.30
N ASN A 162 8.91 -9.90 9.30
CA ASN A 162 10.12 -9.07 9.29
C ASN A 162 10.47 -8.64 7.85
N VAL A 163 9.50 -7.98 7.19
CA VAL A 163 9.61 -7.51 5.79
C VAL A 163 9.11 -6.07 5.68
N ASP A 164 9.94 -5.18 5.11
CA ASP A 164 9.57 -3.79 4.79
C ASP A 164 8.74 -3.74 3.49
N ARG A 165 7.47 -3.42 3.59
CA ARG A 165 6.56 -3.28 2.45
C ARG A 165 6.35 -1.80 2.12
N LYS A 166 7.14 -1.30 1.18
CA LYS A 166 7.18 0.14 0.85
C LYS A 166 5.91 0.70 0.19
N ASN A 167 5.09 -0.15 -0.43
CA ASN A 167 3.93 0.26 -1.22
C ASN A 167 2.80 -0.77 -1.11
N TYR A 168 2.42 -1.10 0.11
CA TYR A 168 1.38 -2.09 0.41
C TYR A 168 -0.01 -1.49 0.17
N ALA A 169 -0.87 -2.22 -0.53
CA ALA A 169 -2.25 -1.80 -0.76
C ALA A 169 -3.13 -2.27 0.39
N VAL A 170 -4.01 -1.40 0.84
CA VAL A 170 -5.04 -1.71 1.84
C VAL A 170 -6.37 -1.18 1.34
N GLY A 171 -7.40 -2.03 1.33
CA GLY A 171 -8.76 -1.63 1.02
C GLY A 171 -9.32 -0.71 2.09
N VAL A 172 -10.10 0.29 1.68
CA VAL A 172 -10.76 1.22 2.60
C VAL A 172 -12.21 1.45 2.18
N PRO A 173 -13.16 1.62 3.14
CA PRO A 173 -14.57 1.73 2.81
C PRO A 173 -14.95 3.10 2.24
N TYR A 174 -14.26 4.15 2.64
CA TYR A 174 -14.66 5.53 2.36
C TYR A 174 -13.66 6.26 1.47
N PRO A 175 -14.13 7.06 0.51
CA PRO A 175 -13.30 8.02 -0.21
C PRO A 175 -12.92 9.15 0.74
N GLY A 176 -11.64 9.45 0.87
CA GLY A 176 -11.17 10.48 1.80
C GLY A 176 -9.69 10.39 2.05
N LYS A 177 -9.29 10.96 3.15
CA LYS A 177 -7.91 11.09 3.61
C LYS A 177 -7.67 10.15 4.80
N TYR A 178 -6.51 9.51 4.79
CA TYR A 178 -6.07 8.63 5.86
C TYR A 178 -4.70 9.12 6.35
N THR A 179 -4.66 9.60 7.58
CA THR A 179 -3.45 10.16 8.19
C THR A 179 -2.91 9.20 9.25
N GLU A 180 -1.65 8.80 9.15
CA GLU A 180 -1.02 7.97 10.17
C GLU A 180 -0.85 8.79 11.46
N ILE A 181 -1.54 8.36 12.53
CA ILE A 181 -1.51 9.01 13.85
C ILE A 181 -0.66 8.25 14.87
N LEU A 182 -0.34 6.99 14.56
CA LEU A 182 0.58 6.16 15.33
C LEU A 182 1.26 5.15 14.41
N ASN A 183 2.56 4.97 14.64
CA ASN A 183 3.34 3.89 14.03
C ASN A 183 4.36 3.38 15.04
N SER A 184 4.33 2.08 15.34
CA SER A 184 5.23 1.46 16.31
C SER A 184 6.70 1.46 15.88
N ASP A 185 6.99 1.69 14.58
CA ASP A 185 8.35 1.83 14.05
C ASP A 185 8.88 3.28 14.06
N ASP A 186 8.13 4.23 14.63
CA ASP A 186 8.61 5.60 14.79
C ASP A 186 9.85 5.63 15.71
N LYS A 187 10.81 6.48 15.36
CA LYS A 187 12.07 6.66 16.11
C LYS A 187 11.86 7.02 17.57
N GLN A 188 10.83 7.80 17.90
CA GLN A 188 10.50 8.18 19.28
C GLN A 188 10.18 6.98 20.18
N PHE A 189 9.76 5.85 19.57
CA PHE A 189 9.48 4.58 20.25
C PHE A 189 10.62 3.56 20.11
N GLY A 190 11.78 3.99 19.59
CA GLY A 190 12.93 3.11 19.36
C GLY A 190 12.81 2.27 18.07
N GLY A 191 11.95 2.66 17.16
CA GLY A 191 11.80 2.03 15.84
C GLY A 191 12.79 2.54 14.78
N GLY A 192 12.70 2.00 13.58
CA GLY A 192 13.56 2.34 12.44
C GLY A 192 13.16 3.64 11.73
N GLY A 193 12.01 4.22 12.05
CA GLY A 193 11.50 5.46 11.46
C GLY A 193 10.84 5.29 10.08
N ARG A 194 10.33 4.09 9.79
CA ARG A 194 9.62 3.80 8.54
C ARG A 194 8.13 4.15 8.67
N VAL A 195 7.84 5.43 8.69
CA VAL A 195 6.50 6.01 8.89
C VAL A 195 5.88 6.53 7.60
N ASN A 196 4.57 6.76 7.61
CA ASN A 196 3.81 7.39 6.52
C ASN A 196 3.59 8.88 6.84
N ALA A 197 4.60 9.70 6.63
CA ALA A 197 4.57 11.12 6.99
C ALA A 197 3.57 11.96 6.16
N THR A 198 3.11 11.46 5.02
CA THR A 198 2.15 12.15 4.16
C THR A 198 0.77 11.53 4.29
N VAL A 199 -0.26 12.37 4.21
CA VAL A 199 -1.66 11.95 4.11
C VAL A 199 -1.82 11.00 2.92
N LYS A 200 -2.57 9.91 3.12
CA LYS A 200 -2.92 8.95 2.06
C LYS A 200 -4.32 9.25 1.56
N GLU A 201 -4.42 9.57 0.29
CA GLU A 201 -5.72 9.78 -0.35
C GLU A 201 -6.24 8.45 -0.89
N ALA A 202 -7.52 8.17 -0.65
CA ALA A 202 -8.18 6.99 -1.17
C ALA A 202 -8.33 7.09 -2.70
N SER A 203 -7.85 6.09 -3.40
CA SER A 203 -8.03 5.95 -4.84
C SER A 203 -9.19 5.00 -5.14
N LYS A 204 -9.98 5.30 -6.17
CA LYS A 204 -11.06 4.41 -6.67
C LYS A 204 -10.43 3.22 -7.38
N LYS A 205 -9.86 2.32 -6.59
CA LYS A 205 -9.27 1.07 -7.03
C LYS A 205 -9.63 0.00 -6.02
N GLU A 206 -10.37 -0.98 -6.47
CA GLU A 206 -10.81 -2.10 -5.66
C GLU A 206 -9.63 -2.88 -5.07
N TRP A 207 -9.68 -3.13 -3.75
CA TRP A 207 -8.73 -3.93 -3.01
C TRP A 207 -9.37 -4.46 -1.72
N ASP A 208 -9.04 -5.67 -1.30
CA ASP A 208 -9.60 -6.32 -0.09
C ASP A 208 -11.14 -6.31 -0.06
N GLY A 209 -11.80 -6.43 -1.22
CA GLY A 209 -13.26 -6.36 -1.33
C GLY A 209 -13.85 -4.97 -1.04
N ARG A 210 -13.04 -3.90 -1.08
CA ARG A 210 -13.46 -2.50 -0.92
C ARG A 210 -13.29 -1.74 -2.23
N GLU A 211 -14.23 -0.82 -2.51
CA GLU A 211 -14.21 0.00 -3.74
C GLU A 211 -12.98 0.92 -3.81
N TYR A 212 -12.48 1.35 -2.66
CA TYR A 212 -11.35 2.25 -2.54
C TYR A 212 -10.15 1.56 -1.90
N SER A 213 -8.96 2.08 -2.18
CA SER A 213 -7.73 1.63 -1.53
C SER A 213 -6.75 2.77 -1.33
N ILE A 214 -5.87 2.60 -0.34
CA ILE A 214 -4.72 3.45 -0.10
C ILE A 214 -3.42 2.67 -0.28
N ARG A 215 -2.31 3.38 -0.46
CA ARG A 215 -0.97 2.81 -0.51
C ARG A 215 -0.17 3.30 0.68
N ILE A 216 0.26 2.36 1.51
CA ILE A 216 1.02 2.64 2.73
C ILE A 216 2.37 1.94 2.73
N ARG A 217 3.28 2.43 3.54
CA ARG A 217 4.45 1.66 3.95
C ARG A 217 4.13 0.92 5.24
N GLN A 218 4.38 -0.38 5.26
CA GLN A 218 4.34 -1.20 6.46
C GLN A 218 5.77 -1.59 6.82
N ALA A 219 6.26 -1.09 7.94
CA ALA A 219 7.56 -1.47 8.47
C ALA A 219 7.57 -2.95 8.91
N PRO A 220 8.74 -3.59 9.01
CA PRO A 220 8.84 -4.91 9.61
C PRO A 220 8.33 -4.92 11.05
N LEU A 221 7.60 -5.98 11.44
CA LEU A 221 7.16 -6.20 12.82
C LEU A 221 6.50 -4.95 13.42
N SER A 222 5.53 -4.36 12.70
CA SER A 222 4.98 -3.06 13.04
C SER A 222 3.47 -3.04 13.14
N PHE A 223 2.99 -2.04 13.87
CA PHE A 223 1.60 -1.69 14.05
C PHE A 223 1.41 -0.22 13.69
N SER A 224 0.34 0.12 12.98
CA SER A 224 0.00 1.51 12.66
C SER A 224 -1.50 1.78 12.72
N ILE A 225 -1.84 3.01 13.07
CA ILE A 225 -3.20 3.55 13.10
C ILE A 225 -3.28 4.73 12.15
N PHE A 226 -4.30 4.71 11.28
CA PHE A 226 -4.64 5.82 10.41
C PHE A 226 -6.01 6.36 10.79
N ALA A 227 -6.08 7.68 11.02
CA ALA A 227 -7.33 8.38 11.20
C ALA A 227 -7.93 8.74 9.84
N TYR A 228 -9.21 8.46 9.67
CA TYR A 228 -9.97 8.86 8.50
C TYR A 228 -10.45 10.30 8.62
N ALA A 229 -10.48 11.00 7.50
CA ALA A 229 -11.16 12.28 7.35
C ALA A 229 -11.85 12.34 5.97
N PRO A 230 -13.14 12.69 5.89
CA PRO A 230 -13.82 12.87 4.62
C PRO A 230 -13.22 14.06 3.85
N TYR A 231 -13.38 14.07 2.53
CA TYR A 231 -13.08 15.27 1.74
C TYR A 231 -14.06 16.38 2.08
N THR A 232 -13.57 17.61 2.19
CA THR A 232 -14.41 18.79 2.30
C THR A 232 -15.21 19.03 0.99
N GLU A 233 -16.28 19.79 1.05
CA GLU A 233 -17.06 20.12 -0.16
C GLU A 233 -16.22 20.86 -1.21
N GLU A 234 -15.31 21.71 -0.77
CA GLU A 234 -14.36 22.41 -1.66
C GLU A 234 -13.42 21.43 -2.36
N GLU A 235 -12.89 20.45 -1.63
CA GLU A 235 -12.02 19.41 -2.19
C GLU A 235 -12.78 18.51 -3.18
N LYS A 236 -14.01 18.12 -2.85
CA LYS A 236 -14.87 17.35 -3.76
C LYS A 236 -15.12 18.10 -5.07
N GLN A 237 -15.44 19.40 -4.99
CA GLN A 237 -15.63 20.25 -6.17
C GLN A 237 -14.33 20.38 -6.99
N ALA A 238 -13.19 20.57 -6.33
CA ALA A 238 -11.89 20.66 -7.00
C ALA A 238 -11.54 19.33 -7.72
N MET A 239 -11.80 18.18 -7.08
CA MET A 239 -11.60 16.86 -7.67
C MET A 239 -12.50 16.65 -8.90
N GLN A 240 -13.78 17.02 -8.82
CA GLN A 240 -14.71 16.92 -9.96
C GLN A 240 -14.23 17.76 -11.15
N LYS A 241 -13.87 19.02 -10.92
CA LYS A 241 -13.32 19.91 -11.97
C LYS A 241 -12.06 19.31 -12.60
N ALA A 242 -11.15 18.78 -11.78
CA ALA A 242 -9.92 18.16 -12.27
C ALA A 242 -10.19 16.89 -13.08
N GLU A 243 -11.18 16.10 -12.71
CA GLU A 243 -11.58 14.89 -13.43
C GLU A 243 -12.23 15.25 -14.78
N GLU A 244 -13.12 16.24 -14.81
CA GLU A 244 -13.73 16.76 -16.03
C GLU A 244 -12.66 17.28 -17.01
N GLU A 245 -11.68 18.04 -16.51
CA GLU A 245 -10.59 18.52 -17.33
C GLU A 245 -9.72 17.39 -17.88
N ARG A 246 -9.41 16.39 -17.07
CA ARG A 246 -8.69 15.17 -17.52
C ARG A 246 -9.48 14.40 -18.58
N ARG A 247 -10.81 14.27 -18.40
CA ARG A 247 -11.70 13.63 -19.37
C ARG A 247 -11.72 14.40 -20.68
N ARG A 248 -11.81 15.75 -20.62
CA ARG A 248 -11.73 16.61 -21.80
C ARG A 248 -10.41 16.44 -22.53
N LYS A 249 -9.27 16.53 -21.83
CA LYS A 249 -7.94 16.35 -22.42
C LYS A 249 -7.76 14.95 -23.05
N ARG A 250 -8.29 13.91 -22.42
CA ARG A 250 -8.27 12.54 -23.00
C ARG A 250 -9.13 12.44 -24.26
N ALA A 251 -10.30 13.07 -24.28
CA ALA A 251 -11.18 13.08 -25.45
C ALA A 251 -10.53 13.84 -26.61
N GLU A 252 -9.93 15.02 -26.36
CA GLU A 252 -9.18 15.80 -27.35
C GLU A 252 -8.00 15.01 -27.92
N ALA A 253 -7.21 14.34 -27.05
CA ALA A 253 -6.09 13.51 -27.49
C ALA A 253 -6.55 12.29 -28.31
N ALA A 254 -7.68 11.66 -27.95
CA ALA A 254 -8.26 10.56 -28.70
C ALA A 254 -8.78 11.02 -30.07
N ALA A 255 -9.41 12.19 -30.15
CA ALA A 255 -9.85 12.81 -31.42
C ALA A 255 -8.67 13.17 -32.33
N ALA A 256 -7.60 13.73 -31.75
CA ALA A 256 -6.37 14.01 -32.50
C ALA A 256 -5.71 12.74 -33.07
N ARG A 257 -5.69 11.64 -32.28
CA ARG A 257 -5.19 10.34 -32.75
C ARG A 257 -6.05 9.77 -33.88
N LYS A 258 -7.38 9.89 -33.81
CA LYS A 258 -8.28 9.46 -34.90
C LYS A 258 -8.05 10.28 -36.18
N LYS A 259 -7.91 11.63 -36.06
CA LYS A 259 -7.57 12.50 -37.20
C LYS A 259 -6.21 12.15 -37.82
N GLY A 260 -5.21 11.83 -36.98
CA GLY A 260 -3.88 11.40 -37.44
C GLY A 260 -3.93 10.06 -38.19
N LYS A 261 -4.71 9.07 -37.71
CA LYS A 261 -4.89 7.77 -38.38
C LYS A 261 -5.62 7.92 -39.72
N ASN A 262 -6.68 8.73 -39.76
CA ASN A 262 -7.41 8.97 -41.03
C ASN A 262 -6.53 9.69 -42.04
N ARG A 263 -5.67 10.61 -41.62
CA ARG A 263 -4.72 11.32 -42.49
C ARG A 263 -3.63 10.39 -43.05
N THR A 264 -3.22 9.38 -42.26
CA THR A 264 -2.23 8.37 -42.67
C THR A 264 -2.88 7.33 -43.60
N ALA A 265 -4.12 6.93 -43.32
CA ALA A 265 -4.91 6.04 -44.19
C ALA A 265 -5.18 6.69 -45.54
N GLY A 266 -5.65 7.97 -45.59
CA GLY A 266 -5.85 8.71 -46.83
C GLY A 266 -4.58 8.90 -47.66
N LYS A 267 -3.41 9.11 -47.04
CA LYS A 267 -2.12 9.17 -47.74
C LYS A 267 -1.69 7.81 -48.30
N ARG A 268 -2.10 6.70 -47.66
CA ARG A 268 -1.80 5.35 -48.12
C ARG A 268 -2.66 4.98 -49.32
N THR A 269 -3.96 5.30 -49.27
CA THR A 269 -4.89 5.09 -50.38
C THR A 269 -4.48 5.91 -51.62
N LEU A 270 -4.15 7.20 -51.45
CA LEU A 270 -3.65 8.05 -52.53
C LEU A 270 -2.35 7.53 -53.17
N LYS A 271 -1.46 6.95 -52.35
CA LYS A 271 -0.20 6.35 -52.84
C LYS A 271 -0.44 5.04 -53.58
N GLU A 272 -1.47 4.29 -53.22
CA GLU A 272 -1.89 3.06 -53.90
C GLU A 272 -2.59 3.40 -55.24
N GLU A 273 -3.46 4.41 -55.26
CA GLU A 273 -4.09 4.93 -56.48
C GLU A 273 -3.07 5.49 -57.48
N LEU A 274 -2.08 6.24 -57.00
CA LEU A 274 -0.98 6.74 -57.84
C LEU A 274 -0.12 5.58 -58.40
N ARG A 275 0.12 4.52 -57.66
CA ARG A 275 0.84 3.34 -58.13
C ARG A 275 0.05 2.63 -59.22
N GLU A 276 -1.24 2.45 -59.03
CA GLU A 276 -2.13 1.80 -60.02
C GLU A 276 -2.24 2.63 -61.30
N GLN A 277 -2.26 3.97 -61.22
CA GLN A 277 -2.20 4.85 -62.38
C GLN A 277 -0.88 4.78 -63.12
N VAL A 278 0.26 4.67 -62.40
CA VAL A 278 1.59 4.51 -63.01
C VAL A 278 1.71 3.14 -63.67
N GLU A 279 1.22 2.07 -63.07
CA GLU A 279 1.19 0.72 -63.63
C GLU A 279 0.35 0.67 -64.93
N LYS A 280 -0.84 1.26 -64.91
CA LYS A 280 -1.69 1.36 -66.11
C LYS A 280 -1.05 2.21 -67.22
N ALA A 281 -0.32 3.26 -66.86
CA ALA A 281 0.42 4.08 -67.83
C ALA A 281 1.60 3.32 -68.41
N ASP A 282 2.33 2.53 -67.60
CA ASP A 282 3.44 1.70 -68.04
C ASP A 282 2.95 0.54 -68.97
N GLU A 283 1.81 -0.08 -68.65
CA GLU A 283 1.17 -1.07 -69.51
C GLU A 283 0.73 -0.49 -70.85
N ALA A 284 0.15 0.72 -70.84
CA ALA A 284 -0.22 1.41 -72.10
C ALA A 284 1.00 1.79 -72.96
N ILE A 285 2.12 2.17 -72.30
CA ILE A 285 3.37 2.41 -73.00
C ILE A 285 4.00 1.15 -73.58
N LEU A 286 3.88 0.00 -72.89
CA LEU A 286 4.34 -1.29 -73.38
C LEU A 286 3.47 -1.80 -74.57
N ALA A 287 2.15 -1.63 -74.50
CA ALA A 287 1.23 -1.98 -75.57
C ALA A 287 1.41 -1.11 -76.85
N GLY A 288 1.85 0.14 -76.65
CA GLY A 288 2.20 1.07 -77.75
C GLY A 288 3.56 0.81 -78.43
N LYS A 289 4.49 0.07 -77.74
CA LYS A 289 5.84 -0.17 -78.26
C LYS A 289 6.01 -1.42 -79.12
N GLU A 290 4.93 -2.15 -79.45
CA GLU A 290 5.04 -3.23 -80.41
C GLU A 290 5.05 -2.74 -81.87
N LYS A 291 5.10 -1.41 -82.14
CA LYS A 291 5.09 -0.83 -83.47
C LYS A 291 6.26 0.06 -83.89
N GLU A 292 7.33 0.32 -83.06
CA GLU A 292 8.44 1.08 -83.55
C GLU A 292 9.83 0.66 -82.96
N ARG A 293 10.85 0.70 -83.84
CA ARG A 293 12.25 0.25 -83.60
C ARG A 293 13.04 1.14 -82.60
N PRO A 294 14.15 0.69 -82.01
CA PRO A 294 14.77 1.25 -80.82
C PRO A 294 15.64 2.48 -81.13
N VAL A 295 15.47 3.50 -80.29
CA VAL A 295 16.37 4.63 -80.15
C VAL A 295 17.30 4.39 -78.94
N LYS A 296 18.63 4.52 -79.18
CA LYS A 296 19.71 4.35 -78.17
C LYS A 296 19.60 5.43 -77.08
N VAL A 297 19.48 5.02 -75.80
CA VAL A 297 19.59 5.89 -74.64
C VAL A 297 21.02 5.90 -74.12
N THR A 298 21.59 7.11 -73.98
CA THR A 298 22.95 7.39 -73.58
C THR A 298 23.21 7.23 -72.11
N ALA A 299 24.48 6.95 -71.75
CA ALA A 299 25.03 6.50 -70.48
C ALA A 299 24.92 7.48 -69.27
N LYS A 300 24.09 8.52 -69.32
CA LYS A 300 24.06 9.56 -68.27
C LYS A 300 22.97 9.38 -67.18
N GLU A 301 22.03 8.47 -67.34
CA GLU A 301 20.91 8.26 -66.39
C GLU A 301 21.10 7.17 -65.36
N LYS A 302 22.25 6.41 -65.42
CA LYS A 302 22.52 5.32 -64.46
C LYS A 302 23.20 5.77 -63.17
N SER A 303 23.52 7.04 -62.98
CA SER A 303 24.25 7.52 -61.76
C SER A 303 23.38 8.04 -60.62
N ALA A 304 22.11 8.30 -60.88
CA ALA A 304 21.19 8.85 -59.87
C ALA A 304 20.50 7.82 -58.93
N ALA A 305 20.45 6.54 -59.39
CA ALA A 305 19.77 5.47 -58.63
C ALA A 305 20.64 4.74 -57.57
N LYS A 306 21.96 5.06 -57.50
CA LYS A 306 22.91 4.36 -56.64
C LYS A 306 23.28 5.07 -55.33
N LYS A 307 22.69 6.25 -55.03
CA LYS A 307 22.99 7.06 -53.84
C LYS A 307 21.94 7.03 -52.73
N ALA A 308 20.86 6.27 -52.87
CA ALA A 308 19.79 6.18 -51.86
C ALA A 308 19.71 4.87 -51.08
N GLY A 309 20.73 3.98 -51.21
CA GLY A 309 20.69 2.68 -50.58
C GLY A 309 21.98 2.31 -49.80
N GLY A 310 22.35 3.10 -48.80
CA GLY A 310 23.53 2.74 -48.06
C GLY A 310 23.74 3.51 -46.76
N ALA A 311 23.02 3.15 -45.72
CA ALA A 311 23.48 3.39 -44.34
C ALA A 311 22.54 2.69 -43.34
N LYS A 312 22.94 1.50 -42.93
CA LYS A 312 22.74 0.98 -41.55
C LYS A 312 23.31 -0.46 -41.46
N LYS A 313 24.51 -0.56 -41.03
CA LYS A 313 24.98 -1.73 -40.31
C LYS A 313 26.17 -1.33 -39.38
N GLY A 314 25.94 -1.66 -38.11
CA GLY A 314 27.06 -2.02 -37.22
C GLY A 314 27.49 -0.99 -36.20
N LYS A 315 27.16 -1.23 -34.94
CA LYS A 315 28.21 -1.71 -33.99
C LYS A 315 27.57 -2.12 -32.65
N LYS A 316 27.71 -3.39 -32.34
CA LYS A 316 27.74 -3.98 -31.01
C LYS A 316 29.16 -3.81 -30.42
N LYS A 317 29.19 -3.77 -29.06
CA LYS A 317 30.31 -3.87 -28.10
C LYS A 317 30.53 -2.51 -27.39
N ALA A 318 30.56 -2.42 -26.07
CA ALA A 318 30.95 -3.36 -25.02
C ALA A 318 30.06 -3.08 -23.79
#